data_a4f90a025a7802987deac1f8bc9360f8
#
_entry.id   a4f90a025a7802987deac1f8bc9360f8
#
_cell.length_a   1.000
_cell.length_b   1.000
_cell.length_c   1.000
_cell.angle_alpha   90.00
_cell.angle_beta   90.00
_cell.angle_gamma   90.00
#
_symmetry.space_group_name_H-M   'P 1'
#
loop_
_entity.id
_entity.type
_entity.pdbx_description
1 polymer ?
#
loop_
_entity_poly.entity_id
_entity_poly.type
_entity_poly.pdbx_seq_one_letter_code
_entity_poly.pdbx_strand_id
1 'polypeptide(L)'
;MNLTPEVLLSAARYTLQNPRAGARVILSLGLTTGQALLALVLIAVISTLLTAASFLIAPLPPEAEVQMLFANPLELAVMQTVVLAFGAGVVHLVGGKFGGRGTLAGAVALIAWIEFILSLMQVVQIVALLVLPPFAEVIGIMGLAVFLWLLTQFVTELHGFSSVWKVFGGILATVFTLSFGVAILL
;
A
#
# COMPACT_ATOMS: atom_id res chain seq x y z
N MET A 1 19.13 14.19 4.96
CA MET A 1 19.00 12.84 5.55
C MET A 1 19.52 11.86 4.50
N ASN A 2 20.58 11.09 4.81
CA ASN A 2 21.07 10.09 3.87
C ASN A 2 20.12 8.90 3.91
N LEU A 3 19.38 8.67 2.82
CA LEU A 3 18.48 7.53 2.67
C LEU A 3 19.30 6.30 2.27
N THR A 4 19.94 5.65 3.25
CA THR A 4 20.60 4.36 3.00
C THR A 4 19.60 3.21 3.20
N PRO A 5 19.81 2.03 2.59
CA PRO A 5 18.95 0.87 2.78
C PRO A 5 18.76 0.50 4.26
N GLU A 6 19.80 0.64 5.08
CA GLU A 6 19.74 0.35 6.53
C GLU A 6 18.77 1.31 7.24
N VAL A 7 18.77 2.60 6.87
CA VAL A 7 17.85 3.61 7.43
C VAL A 7 16.42 3.29 7.05
N LEU A 8 16.17 2.92 5.79
CA LEU A 8 14.82 2.54 5.32
C LEU A 8 14.31 1.28 6.02
N LEU A 9 15.15 0.24 6.15
CA LEU A 9 14.78 -0.99 6.85
C LEU A 9 14.52 -0.77 8.33
N SER A 10 15.35 0.04 9.00
CA SER A 10 15.15 0.39 10.41
C SER A 10 13.86 1.19 10.62
N ALA A 11 13.54 2.12 9.70
CA ALA A 11 12.30 2.89 9.72
C ALA A 11 11.07 2.00 9.47
N ALA A 12 11.15 1.03 8.54
CA ALA A 12 10.08 0.06 8.30
C ALA A 12 9.83 -0.81 9.54
N ARG A 13 10.89 -1.35 10.16
CA ARG A 13 10.80 -2.10 11.41
C ARG A 13 10.19 -1.26 12.54
N TYR A 14 10.63 -0.02 12.69
CA TYR A 14 10.07 0.89 13.68
C TYR A 14 8.58 1.15 13.44
N THR A 15 8.18 1.33 12.16
CA THR A 15 6.78 1.52 11.78
C THR A 15 5.93 0.30 12.11
N LEU A 16 6.42 -0.91 11.86
CA LEU A 16 5.72 -2.15 12.23
C LEU A 16 5.59 -2.32 13.75
N GLN A 17 6.51 -1.80 14.55
CA GLN A 17 6.41 -1.84 16.00
C GLN A 17 5.51 -0.73 16.56
N ASN A 18 5.54 0.45 15.92
CA ASN A 18 4.87 1.67 16.39
C ASN A 18 4.22 2.41 15.20
N PRO A 19 3.11 1.92 14.62
CA PRO A 19 2.61 2.40 13.34
C PRO A 19 2.22 3.88 13.34
N ARG A 20 1.60 4.38 14.39
CA ARG A 20 1.26 5.80 14.49
C ARG A 20 2.50 6.69 14.62
N ALA A 21 3.51 6.24 15.36
CA ALA A 21 4.77 6.96 15.45
C ALA A 21 5.53 6.94 14.10
N GLY A 22 5.52 5.80 13.39
CA GLY A 22 6.02 5.69 12.03
C GLY A 22 5.32 6.65 11.07
N ALA A 23 3.99 6.73 11.12
CA ALA A 23 3.21 7.69 10.33
C ALA A 23 3.64 9.14 10.61
N ARG A 24 3.82 9.52 11.90
CA ARG A 24 4.31 10.87 12.26
C ARG A 24 5.68 11.17 11.67
N VAL A 25 6.59 10.21 11.68
CA VAL A 25 7.92 10.37 11.07
C VAL A 25 7.79 10.68 9.58
N ILE A 26 6.98 9.92 8.84
CA ILE A 26 6.76 10.16 7.41
C ILE A 26 6.09 11.53 7.17
N LEU A 27 5.08 11.87 7.93
CA LEU A 27 4.39 13.17 7.82
C LEU A 27 5.33 14.36 8.15
N SER A 28 6.25 14.16 9.10
CA SER A 28 7.23 15.21 9.48
C SER A 28 8.26 15.53 8.40
N LEU A 29 8.38 14.70 7.36
CA LEU A 29 9.22 14.99 6.19
C LEU A 29 8.71 16.19 5.39
N GLY A 30 7.44 16.57 5.57
CA GLY A 30 6.85 17.75 4.93
C GLY A 30 6.88 17.69 3.41
N LEU A 31 6.73 16.50 2.81
CA LEU A 31 6.79 16.32 1.36
C LEU A 31 5.69 17.12 0.68
N THR A 32 6.04 17.75 -0.44
CA THR A 32 5.05 18.30 -1.36
C THR A 32 4.29 17.17 -2.05
N THR A 33 3.09 17.45 -2.58
CA THR A 33 2.30 16.44 -3.32
C THR A 33 3.09 15.83 -4.48
N GLY A 34 3.88 16.64 -5.20
CA GLY A 34 4.72 16.15 -6.30
C GLY A 34 5.82 15.19 -5.82
N GLN A 35 6.49 15.50 -4.70
CA GLN A 35 7.51 14.60 -4.12
C GLN A 35 6.89 13.30 -3.60
N ALA A 36 5.73 13.37 -2.95
CA ALA A 36 5.01 12.20 -2.50
C ALA A 36 4.54 11.31 -3.67
N LEU A 37 4.05 11.92 -4.75
CA LEU A 37 3.69 11.19 -5.98
C LEU A 37 4.90 10.53 -6.64
N LEU A 38 6.05 11.20 -6.70
CA LEU A 38 7.28 10.59 -7.22
C LEU A 38 7.70 9.36 -6.39
N ALA A 39 7.60 9.45 -5.07
CA ALA A 39 7.86 8.31 -4.20
C ALA A 39 6.85 7.16 -4.44
N LEU A 40 5.57 7.50 -4.65
CA LEU A 40 4.52 6.54 -4.96
C LEU A 40 4.79 5.81 -6.29
N VAL A 41 5.11 6.57 -7.34
CA VAL A 41 5.45 6.00 -8.66
C VAL A 41 6.66 5.07 -8.55
N LEU A 42 7.72 5.53 -7.87
CA LEU A 42 8.93 4.75 -7.69
C LEU A 42 8.63 3.40 -7.02
N ILE A 43 7.89 3.43 -5.91
CA ILE A 43 7.59 2.19 -5.20
C ILE A 43 6.60 1.29 -5.95
N ALA A 44 5.64 1.87 -6.69
CA ALA A 44 4.74 1.11 -7.55
C ALA A 44 5.50 0.36 -8.64
N VAL A 45 6.49 1.00 -9.27
CA VAL A 45 7.37 0.34 -10.25
C VAL A 45 8.16 -0.80 -9.60
N ILE A 46 8.76 -0.57 -8.43
CA ILE A 46 9.51 -1.62 -7.70
C ILE A 46 8.60 -2.80 -7.37
N SER A 47 7.43 -2.54 -6.79
CA SER A 47 6.44 -3.56 -6.44
C SER A 47 5.98 -4.36 -7.68
N THR A 48 5.74 -3.67 -8.80
CA THR A 48 5.37 -4.32 -10.06
C THR A 48 6.47 -5.23 -10.59
N LEU A 49 7.74 -4.80 -10.51
CA LEU A 49 8.88 -5.65 -10.90
C LEU A 49 9.00 -6.89 -10.00
N LEU A 50 8.75 -6.75 -8.71
CA LEU A 50 8.69 -7.89 -7.78
C LEU A 50 7.53 -8.84 -8.13
N THR A 51 6.37 -8.30 -8.51
CA THR A 51 5.22 -9.09 -8.97
C THR A 51 5.56 -9.86 -10.24
N ALA A 52 6.18 -9.20 -11.23
CA ALA A 52 6.64 -9.85 -12.45
C ALA A 52 7.66 -10.96 -12.15
N ALA A 53 8.60 -10.74 -11.23
CA ALA A 53 9.54 -11.75 -10.78
C ALA A 53 8.84 -12.94 -10.11
N SER A 54 7.78 -12.72 -9.33
CA SER A 54 6.99 -13.79 -8.73
C SER A 54 6.34 -14.69 -9.79
N PHE A 55 5.82 -14.10 -10.88
CA PHE A 55 5.20 -14.88 -11.98
C PHE A 55 6.21 -15.62 -12.85
N LEU A 56 7.47 -15.20 -12.89
CA LEU A 56 8.53 -16.00 -13.53
C LEU A 56 8.84 -17.28 -12.73
N ILE A 57 8.67 -17.24 -11.40
CA ILE A 57 8.93 -18.38 -10.51
C ILE A 57 7.71 -19.31 -10.45
N ALA A 58 6.50 -18.73 -10.31
CA ALA A 58 5.24 -19.45 -10.26
C ALA A 58 4.28 -18.85 -11.29
N PRO A 59 4.33 -19.31 -12.55
CA PRO A 59 3.46 -18.80 -13.60
C PRO A 59 1.99 -19.02 -13.28
N LEU A 60 1.15 -18.05 -13.65
CA LEU A 60 -0.29 -18.21 -13.60
C LEU A 60 -0.76 -19.25 -14.63
N PRO A 61 -1.88 -19.97 -14.37
CA PRO A 61 -2.48 -20.85 -15.35
C PRO A 61 -2.74 -20.12 -16.66
N PRO A 62 -2.51 -20.75 -17.84
CA PRO A 62 -2.66 -20.09 -19.16
C PRO A 62 -4.06 -19.54 -19.42
N GLU A 63 -5.07 -20.12 -18.78
CA GLU A 63 -6.49 -19.80 -18.96
C GLU A 63 -6.92 -18.62 -18.08
N ALA A 64 -6.04 -18.11 -17.20
CA ALA A 64 -6.37 -16.98 -16.36
C ALA A 64 -6.44 -15.70 -17.23
N GLU A 65 -7.63 -15.13 -17.39
CA GLU A 65 -7.82 -13.79 -18.02
C GLU A 65 -6.91 -12.74 -17.39
N VAL A 66 -6.56 -12.93 -16.14
CA VAL A 66 -5.62 -12.15 -15.33
C VAL A 66 -4.21 -12.16 -15.95
N GLN A 67 -3.81 -13.22 -16.67
CA GLN A 67 -2.49 -13.30 -17.29
C GLN A 67 -2.25 -12.18 -18.31
N MET A 68 -3.30 -11.76 -19.04
CA MET A 68 -3.20 -10.64 -19.98
C MET A 68 -2.92 -9.31 -19.28
N LEU A 69 -3.50 -9.09 -18.10
CA LEU A 69 -3.27 -7.88 -17.30
C LEU A 69 -1.83 -7.80 -16.76
N PHE A 70 -1.18 -8.94 -16.55
CA PHE A 70 0.18 -9.03 -16.04
C PHE A 70 1.25 -9.23 -17.14
N ALA A 71 0.85 -9.32 -18.42
CA ALA A 71 1.76 -9.55 -19.53
C ALA A 71 2.73 -8.38 -19.77
N ASN A 72 2.31 -7.14 -19.43
CA ASN A 72 3.12 -5.95 -19.62
C ASN A 72 3.42 -5.27 -18.27
N PRO A 73 4.64 -5.39 -17.73
CA PRO A 73 5.01 -4.78 -16.45
C PRO A 73 4.83 -3.25 -16.41
N LEU A 74 4.96 -2.57 -17.55
CA LEU A 74 4.79 -1.11 -17.62
C LEU A 74 3.31 -0.74 -17.45
N GLU A 75 2.40 -1.43 -18.12
CA GLU A 75 0.95 -1.21 -17.97
C GLU A 75 0.52 -1.50 -16.53
N LEU A 76 1.03 -2.59 -15.95
CA LEU A 76 0.78 -2.93 -14.57
C LEU A 76 1.27 -1.84 -13.61
N ALA A 77 2.47 -1.28 -13.83
CA ALA A 77 3.02 -0.21 -13.00
C ALA A 77 2.17 1.08 -13.08
N VAL A 78 1.71 1.43 -14.29
CA VAL A 78 0.81 2.57 -14.48
C VAL A 78 -0.52 2.32 -13.76
N MET A 79 -1.13 1.15 -13.96
CA MET A 79 -2.39 0.78 -13.32
C MET A 79 -2.25 0.80 -11.79
N GLN A 80 -1.21 0.20 -11.23
CA GLN A 80 -0.94 0.19 -9.80
C GLN A 80 -0.76 1.60 -9.26
N THR A 81 0.01 2.45 -9.95
CA THR A 81 0.19 3.85 -9.57
C THR A 81 -1.15 4.60 -9.50
N VAL A 82 -2.00 4.42 -10.51
CA VAL A 82 -3.34 5.05 -10.55
C VAL A 82 -4.20 4.56 -9.39
N VAL A 83 -4.23 3.25 -9.12
CA VAL A 83 -5.00 2.66 -8.01
C VAL A 83 -4.51 3.19 -6.65
N LEU A 84 -3.20 3.24 -6.43
CA LEU A 84 -2.63 3.75 -5.18
C LEU A 84 -2.89 5.26 -5.00
N ALA A 85 -2.74 6.05 -6.07
CA ALA A 85 -3.05 7.48 -6.05
C ALA A 85 -4.55 7.74 -5.82
N PHE A 86 -5.43 6.95 -6.46
CA PHE A 86 -6.86 7.00 -6.22
C PHE A 86 -7.18 6.65 -4.75
N GLY A 87 -6.59 5.59 -4.21
CA GLY A 87 -6.74 5.21 -2.81
C GLY A 87 -6.32 6.33 -1.85
N ALA A 88 -5.19 7.00 -2.13
CA ALA A 88 -4.75 8.17 -1.36
C ALA A 88 -5.74 9.34 -1.45
N GLY A 89 -6.30 9.58 -2.63
CA GLY A 89 -7.37 10.55 -2.85
C GLY A 89 -8.63 10.23 -2.03
N VAL A 90 -9.05 8.96 -2.04
CA VAL A 90 -10.20 8.48 -1.24
C VAL A 90 -9.93 8.68 0.25
N VAL A 91 -8.75 8.30 0.74
CA VAL A 91 -8.35 8.50 2.14
C VAL A 91 -8.45 9.98 2.52
N HIS A 92 -7.90 10.87 1.70
CA HIS A 92 -7.95 12.31 1.95
C HIS A 92 -9.38 12.86 1.94
N LEU A 93 -10.16 12.55 0.90
CA LEU A 93 -11.52 13.11 0.72
C LEU A 93 -12.50 12.55 1.75
N VAL A 94 -12.51 11.25 1.96
CA VAL A 94 -13.42 10.61 2.93
C VAL A 94 -13.05 11.02 4.34
N GLY A 95 -11.75 10.96 4.70
CA GLY A 95 -11.29 11.41 6.01
C GLY A 95 -11.64 12.88 6.28
N GLY A 96 -11.50 13.75 5.28
CA GLY A 96 -11.89 15.15 5.37
C GLY A 96 -13.39 15.33 5.64
N LYS A 97 -14.26 14.55 4.97
CA LYS A 97 -15.72 14.59 5.21
C LYS A 97 -16.11 14.17 6.64
N PHE A 98 -15.31 13.34 7.28
CA PHE A 98 -15.51 12.97 8.69
C PHE A 98 -14.78 13.89 9.68
N GLY A 99 -14.35 15.08 9.23
CA GLY A 99 -13.73 16.11 10.08
C GLY A 99 -12.22 15.92 10.29
N GLY A 100 -11.58 15.10 9.50
CA GLY A 100 -10.12 14.91 9.53
C GLY A 100 -9.38 16.11 8.92
N ARG A 101 -8.13 16.31 9.34
CA ARG A 101 -7.26 17.43 8.92
C ARG A 101 -6.09 16.98 8.02
N GLY A 102 -6.13 15.76 7.54
CA GLY A 102 -5.06 15.20 6.71
C GLY A 102 -4.93 15.90 5.36
N THR A 103 -3.70 16.11 4.92
CA THR A 103 -3.41 16.68 3.59
C THR A 103 -3.33 15.57 2.54
N LEU A 104 -3.58 15.92 1.26
CA LEU A 104 -3.40 14.99 0.16
C LEU A 104 -1.95 14.52 0.05
N ALA A 105 -0.97 15.43 0.21
CA ALA A 105 0.45 15.08 0.22
C ALA A 105 0.78 14.05 1.31
N GLY A 106 0.24 14.23 2.52
CA GLY A 106 0.38 13.27 3.61
C GLY A 106 -0.27 11.92 3.30
N ALA A 107 -1.48 11.91 2.72
CA ALA A 107 -2.14 10.67 2.32
C ALA A 107 -1.32 9.89 1.29
N VAL A 108 -0.82 10.55 0.23
CA VAL A 108 0.03 9.94 -0.79
C VAL A 108 1.34 9.41 -0.19
N ALA A 109 2.00 10.19 0.67
CA ALA A 109 3.25 9.77 1.31
C ALA A 109 3.06 8.53 2.19
N LEU A 110 1.97 8.47 2.95
CA LEU A 110 1.66 7.32 3.81
C LEU A 110 1.28 6.07 3.00
N ILE A 111 0.54 6.21 1.90
CA ILE A 111 0.24 5.09 0.99
C ILE A 111 1.54 4.58 0.35
N ALA A 112 2.41 5.47 -0.12
CA ALA A 112 3.72 5.07 -0.65
C ALA A 112 4.57 4.34 0.40
N TRP A 113 4.50 4.75 1.66
CA TRP A 113 5.23 4.08 2.75
C TRP A 113 4.65 2.70 3.10
N ILE A 114 3.32 2.54 3.08
CA ILE A 114 2.68 1.21 3.21
C ILE A 114 3.16 0.30 2.09
N GLU A 115 3.11 0.77 0.84
CA GLU A 115 3.51 -0.01 -0.33
C GLU A 115 4.99 -0.42 -0.24
N PHE A 116 5.87 0.46 0.28
CA PHE A 116 7.26 0.11 0.54
C PHE A 116 7.38 -1.04 1.56
N ILE A 117 6.63 -1.00 2.65
CA ILE A 117 6.64 -2.07 3.67
C ILE A 117 6.10 -3.39 3.07
N LEU A 118 5.04 -3.32 2.27
CA LEU A 118 4.48 -4.49 1.60
C LEU A 118 5.45 -5.06 0.55
N SER A 119 6.20 -4.22 -0.16
CA SER A 119 7.24 -4.64 -1.09
C SER A 119 8.37 -5.40 -0.37
N LEU A 120 8.75 -4.98 0.84
CA LEU A 120 9.70 -5.75 1.66
C LEU A 120 9.14 -7.13 2.04
N MET A 121 7.85 -7.21 2.38
CA MET A 121 7.18 -8.50 2.63
C MET A 121 7.11 -9.35 1.37
N GLN A 122 6.87 -8.73 0.21
CA GLN A 122 6.86 -9.42 -1.08
C GLN A 122 8.23 -10.02 -1.44
N VAL A 123 9.34 -9.36 -1.11
CA VAL A 123 10.68 -9.95 -1.25
C VAL A 123 10.80 -11.24 -0.42
N VAL A 124 10.33 -11.22 0.83
CA VAL A 124 10.32 -12.42 1.69
C VAL A 124 9.40 -13.49 1.10
N GLN A 125 8.25 -13.10 0.56
CA GLN A 125 7.32 -14.00 -0.11
C GLN A 125 7.93 -14.69 -1.34
N ILE A 126 8.70 -13.96 -2.16
CA ILE A 126 9.41 -14.50 -3.32
C ILE A 126 10.45 -15.53 -2.88
N VAL A 127 11.20 -15.26 -1.82
CA VAL A 127 12.14 -16.24 -1.26
C VAL A 127 11.40 -17.48 -0.75
N ALA A 128 10.28 -17.30 -0.06
CA ALA A 128 9.45 -18.41 0.40
C ALA A 128 8.90 -19.23 -0.76
N LEU A 129 8.51 -18.59 -1.86
CA LEU A 129 7.99 -19.24 -3.06
C LEU A 129 9.01 -20.21 -3.68
N LEU A 130 10.31 -19.86 -3.60
CA LEU A 130 11.42 -20.71 -4.10
C LEU A 130 11.74 -21.89 -3.18
N VAL A 131 11.61 -21.70 -1.85
CA VAL A 131 12.08 -22.69 -0.85
C VAL A 131 10.93 -23.53 -0.31
N LEU A 132 9.78 -22.91 -0.04
CA LEU A 132 8.63 -23.53 0.61
C LEU A 132 7.31 -22.85 0.17
N PRO A 133 6.81 -23.18 -1.05
CA PRO A 133 5.67 -22.49 -1.68
C PRO A 133 4.43 -22.30 -0.80
N PRO A 134 3.99 -23.27 0.04
CA PRO A 134 2.83 -23.05 0.90
C PRO A 134 2.98 -21.88 1.88
N PHE A 135 4.21 -21.53 2.29
CA PHE A 135 4.46 -20.38 3.15
C PHE A 135 4.31 -19.04 2.42
N ALA A 136 4.51 -19.02 1.09
CA ALA A 136 4.30 -17.80 0.31
C ALA A 136 2.83 -17.34 0.35
N GLU A 137 1.88 -18.28 0.34
CA GLU A 137 0.45 -17.95 0.48
C GLU A 137 0.14 -17.33 1.86
N VAL A 138 0.71 -17.93 2.92
CA VAL A 138 0.55 -17.38 4.29
C VAL A 138 1.11 -15.95 4.38
N ILE A 139 2.29 -15.70 3.78
CA ILE A 139 2.89 -14.36 3.76
C ILE A 139 1.98 -13.38 2.98
N GLY A 140 1.36 -13.82 1.88
CA GLY A 140 0.40 -12.99 1.13
C GLY A 140 -0.81 -12.58 1.98
N ILE A 141 -1.41 -13.53 2.71
CA ILE A 141 -2.52 -13.25 3.63
C ILE A 141 -2.08 -12.32 4.76
N MET A 142 -0.89 -12.54 5.31
CA MET A 142 -0.30 -11.64 6.31
C MET A 142 -0.08 -10.23 5.75
N GLY A 143 0.32 -10.11 4.48
CA GLY A 143 0.46 -8.83 3.79
C GLY A 143 -0.84 -8.03 3.77
N LEU A 144 -1.97 -8.68 3.47
CA LEU A 144 -3.29 -8.06 3.52
C LEU A 144 -3.64 -7.58 4.94
N ALA A 145 -3.38 -8.41 5.95
CA ALA A 145 -3.63 -8.04 7.36
C ALA A 145 -2.76 -6.84 7.78
N VAL A 146 -1.49 -6.84 7.43
CA VAL A 146 -0.55 -5.74 7.69
C VAL A 146 -0.99 -4.47 6.95
N PHE A 147 -1.42 -4.57 5.70
CA PHE A 147 -1.96 -3.46 4.93
C PHE A 147 -3.14 -2.80 5.65
N LEU A 148 -4.18 -3.56 5.99
CA LEU A 148 -5.38 -3.04 6.65
C LEU A 148 -5.06 -2.43 8.02
N TRP A 149 -4.16 -3.06 8.76
CA TRP A 149 -3.72 -2.56 10.05
C TRP A 149 -2.95 -1.24 9.92
N LEU A 150 -1.93 -1.18 9.05
CA LEU A 150 -1.16 0.04 8.82
C LEU A 150 -2.05 1.16 8.27
N LEU A 151 -2.90 0.86 7.29
CA LEU A 151 -3.82 1.83 6.70
C LEU A 151 -4.71 2.44 7.78
N THR A 152 -5.28 1.62 8.65
CA THR A 152 -6.13 2.09 9.76
C THR A 152 -5.37 3.02 10.71
N GLN A 153 -4.16 2.63 11.13
CA GLN A 153 -3.34 3.42 12.03
C GLN A 153 -2.89 4.74 11.39
N PHE A 154 -2.53 4.69 10.11
CA PHE A 154 -2.05 5.82 9.35
C PHE A 154 -3.16 6.83 9.06
N VAL A 155 -4.34 6.37 8.66
CA VAL A 155 -5.53 7.22 8.48
C VAL A 155 -5.93 7.88 9.81
N THR A 156 -5.85 7.12 10.91
CA THR A 156 -6.13 7.66 12.25
C THR A 156 -5.17 8.80 12.60
N GLU A 157 -3.87 8.61 12.36
CA GLU A 157 -2.85 9.61 12.65
C GLU A 157 -2.91 10.80 11.69
N LEU A 158 -3.06 10.55 10.39
CA LEU A 158 -3.14 11.57 9.33
C LEU A 158 -4.25 12.59 9.60
N HIS A 159 -5.42 12.10 10.00
CA HIS A 159 -6.61 12.92 10.22
C HIS A 159 -6.80 13.37 11.67
N GLY A 160 -5.98 12.87 12.60
CA GLY A 160 -6.11 13.19 14.03
C GLY A 160 -7.34 12.57 14.68
N PHE A 161 -7.79 11.41 14.19
CA PHE A 161 -8.95 10.72 14.77
C PHE A 161 -8.61 10.07 16.12
N SER A 162 -9.59 10.06 17.03
CA SER A 162 -9.43 9.51 18.39
C SER A 162 -9.62 7.99 18.45
N SER A 163 -10.43 7.43 17.54
CA SER A 163 -10.83 6.01 17.60
C SER A 163 -10.37 5.24 16.37
N VAL A 164 -9.41 4.34 16.57
CA VAL A 164 -8.91 3.40 15.53
C VAL A 164 -10.03 2.50 15.01
N TRP A 165 -10.92 2.01 15.88
CA TRP A 165 -12.01 1.13 15.48
C TRP A 165 -13.06 1.80 14.61
N LYS A 166 -13.35 3.08 14.85
CA LYS A 166 -14.24 3.85 13.98
C LYS A 166 -13.61 4.07 12.61
N VAL A 167 -12.31 4.33 12.56
CA VAL A 167 -11.55 4.45 11.30
C VAL A 167 -11.55 3.13 10.55
N PHE A 168 -11.29 2.01 11.22
CA PHE A 168 -11.34 0.68 10.60
C PHE A 168 -12.72 0.39 9.99
N GLY A 169 -13.78 0.61 10.75
CA GLY A 169 -15.15 0.48 10.24
C GLY A 169 -15.44 1.41 9.06
N GLY A 170 -14.94 2.65 9.10
CA GLY A 170 -15.05 3.62 7.99
C GLY A 170 -14.31 3.17 6.74
N ILE A 171 -13.11 2.58 6.88
CA ILE A 171 -12.35 2.01 5.76
C ILE A 171 -13.15 0.86 5.12
N LEU A 172 -13.63 -0.09 5.93
CA LEU A 172 -14.42 -1.22 5.41
C LEU A 172 -15.69 -0.76 4.71
N ALA A 173 -16.43 0.19 5.29
CA ALA A 173 -17.62 0.77 4.68
C ALA A 173 -17.30 1.47 3.36
N THR A 174 -16.18 2.21 3.29
CA THR A 174 -15.75 2.88 2.06
C THR A 174 -15.40 1.87 0.96
N VAL A 175 -14.62 0.84 1.29
CA VAL A 175 -14.26 -0.23 0.34
C VAL A 175 -15.53 -0.93 -0.16
N PHE A 176 -16.43 -1.31 0.74
CA PHE A 176 -17.71 -1.96 0.36
C PHE A 176 -18.54 -1.08 -0.57
N THR A 177 -18.69 0.22 -0.25
CA THR A 177 -19.45 1.17 -1.07
C THR A 177 -18.85 1.34 -2.46
N LEU A 178 -17.51 1.45 -2.56
CA LEU A 178 -16.83 1.55 -3.85
C LEU A 178 -16.97 0.27 -4.67
N SER A 179 -16.78 -0.90 -4.05
CA SER A 179 -16.93 -2.20 -4.73
C SER A 179 -18.35 -2.41 -5.22
N PHE A 180 -19.34 -2.07 -4.41
CA PHE A 180 -20.76 -2.17 -4.79
C PHE A 180 -21.12 -1.20 -5.92
N GLY A 181 -20.59 0.03 -5.87
CA GLY A 181 -20.75 1.03 -6.93
C GLY A 181 -20.18 0.55 -8.27
N VAL A 182 -19.01 -0.05 -8.26
CA VAL A 182 -18.39 -0.64 -9.46
C VAL A 182 -19.23 -1.81 -9.99
N ALA A 183 -19.69 -2.70 -9.11
CA ALA A 183 -20.51 -3.87 -9.51
C ALA A 183 -21.87 -3.51 -10.12
N ILE A 184 -22.42 -2.31 -9.85
CA ILE A 184 -23.66 -1.83 -10.47
C ILE A 184 -23.40 -1.24 -11.87
N LEU A 185 -22.18 -0.73 -12.12
CA LEU A 185 -21.81 -0.05 -13.36
C LEU A 185 -21.28 -1.01 -14.44
N LEU A 186 -20.88 -2.22 -14.05
CA LEU A 186 -20.44 -3.31 -14.94
C LEU A 186 -21.55 -4.32 -15.21
#